data_8096deb46a37d6f86d0e603ea4e4c84c
#
_entry.id   8096deb46a37d6f86d0e603ea4e4c84c
#
_cell.length_a   1.000
_cell.length_b   1.000
_cell.length_c   1.000
_cell.angle_alpha   90.00
_cell.angle_beta   90.00
_cell.angle_gamma   90.00
#
_symmetry.space_group_name_H-M   'P 1'
#
loop_
_entity.id
_entity.type
_entity.pdbx_description
1 polymer ?
#
loop_
_entity_poly.entity_id
_entity_poly.type
_entity_poly.pdbx_seq_one_letter_code
_entity_poly.pdbx_strand_id
1 'polypeptide(L)' 'MNKYKQNLRLDGNKVFSYNTHVATIEETQLIQLGYWSQTTQKHINYVANELGLGLIKIQ' A
#
# COMPACT_ATOMS: atom_id res chain seq x y z
N MET A 1 -4.07 11.40 -1.88
CA MET A 1 -4.01 10.34 -2.91
C MET A 1 -5.27 10.36 -3.75
N ASN A 2 -5.14 10.68 -5.02
CA ASN A 2 -6.32 10.82 -5.87
C ASN A 2 -6.41 9.78 -6.98
N LYS A 3 -5.30 9.12 -7.30
CA LYS A 3 -5.24 8.26 -8.49
C LYS A 3 -6.09 7.00 -8.39
N TYR A 4 -6.11 6.35 -7.24
CA TYR A 4 -6.82 5.08 -7.05
C TYR A 4 -7.89 5.18 -5.98
N LYS A 5 -8.56 6.31 -5.88
CA LYS A 5 -9.40 6.59 -4.72
C LYS A 5 -10.60 5.66 -4.53
N GLN A 6 -10.99 4.91 -5.56
CA GLN A 6 -12.09 3.96 -5.42
C GLN A 6 -11.62 2.60 -4.90
N ASN A 7 -10.40 2.22 -5.27
CA ASN A 7 -9.89 0.87 -4.99
C ASN A 7 -8.74 0.87 -4.00
N LEU A 8 -8.28 2.03 -3.61
CA LEU A 8 -7.14 2.18 -2.71
C LEU A 8 -7.54 3.15 -1.60
N ARG A 9 -7.39 2.73 -0.36
CA ARG A 9 -7.68 3.62 0.76
C ARG A 9 -6.72 3.36 1.90
N LEU A 10 -6.60 4.36 2.77
CA LEU A 10 -5.82 4.27 3.99
C LEU A 10 -6.75 4.32 5.18
N ASP A 11 -6.47 3.50 6.18
CA ASP A 11 -7.20 3.51 7.44
C ASP A 11 -6.18 3.48 8.57
N GLY A 12 -5.91 4.65 9.15
CA GLY A 12 -4.84 4.77 10.11
C GLY A 12 -3.51 4.46 9.44
N ASN A 13 -2.83 3.42 9.90
CA ASN A 13 -1.57 2.98 9.30
C ASN A 13 -1.73 1.78 8.36
N LYS A 14 -2.97 1.43 8.00
CA LYS A 14 -3.24 0.27 7.15
C LYS A 14 -3.59 0.72 5.75
N VAL A 15 -3.07 0.00 4.76
CA VAL A 15 -3.33 0.25 3.35
C VAL A 15 -4.24 -0.86 2.84
N PHE A 16 -5.37 -0.47 2.26
CA PHE A 16 -6.35 -1.42 1.71
C PHE A 16 -6.43 -1.26 0.20
N SER A 17 -6.38 -2.38 -0.49
CA SER A 17 -6.63 -2.47 -1.93
C SER A 17 -7.84 -3.37 -2.13
N TYR A 18 -8.92 -2.84 -2.69
CA TYR A 18 -10.17 -3.57 -2.90
C TYR A 18 -10.75 -4.19 -1.61
N ASN A 19 -10.57 -3.63 -0.48
CA ASN A 19 -11.02 -4.16 0.82
C ASN A 19 -10.07 -5.18 1.44
N THR A 20 -8.91 -5.39 0.87
CA THR A 20 -7.90 -6.28 1.44
C THR A 20 -6.80 -5.45 2.07
N HIS A 21 -6.44 -5.79 3.31
CA HIS A 21 -5.31 -5.15 4.00
C HIS A 21 -4.02 -5.68 3.38
N VAL A 22 -3.36 -4.86 2.56
CA VAL A 22 -2.22 -5.32 1.76
C VAL A 22 -0.88 -4.81 2.26
N ALA A 23 -0.88 -3.76 3.08
CA ALA A 23 0.37 -3.20 3.60
C ALA A 23 0.10 -2.41 4.87
N THR A 24 1.16 -2.19 5.65
CA THR A 24 1.10 -1.41 6.88
C THR A 24 2.18 -0.34 6.84
N ILE A 25 1.86 0.86 7.30
CA ILE A 25 2.82 1.94 7.38
C ILE A 25 3.51 1.88 8.73
N GLU A 26 4.84 1.77 8.71
CA GLU A 26 5.67 1.69 9.91
C GLU A 26 6.74 2.78 9.84
N GLU A 27 6.56 3.84 10.63
CA GLU A 27 7.50 4.97 10.65
C GLU A 27 7.70 5.54 9.24
N THR A 28 8.87 5.30 8.63
CA THR A 28 9.17 5.79 7.30
C THR A 28 9.12 4.70 6.25
N GLN A 29 8.49 3.56 6.56
CA GLN A 29 8.49 2.40 5.68
C GLN A 29 7.07 1.88 5.46
N LEU A 30 6.87 1.28 4.30
CA LEU A 30 5.62 0.60 3.96
C LEU A 30 5.91 -0.90 3.90
N ILE A 31 5.28 -1.65 4.80
CA ILE A 31 5.50 -3.09 4.91
C ILE A 31 4.44 -3.80 4.09
N GLN A 32 4.85 -4.40 2.99
CA GLN A 32 3.95 -5.16 2.13
C GLN A 32 3.70 -6.54 2.71
N LEU A 33 2.43 -6.92 2.85
CA LEU A 33 2.06 -8.15 3.55
C LEU A 33 2.07 -9.38 2.65
N GLY A 34 2.09 -9.20 1.34
CA GLY A 34 2.12 -10.31 0.40
C GLY A 34 2.06 -9.82 -1.02
N TYR A 35 1.79 -10.74 -1.95
CA TYR A 35 1.59 -10.37 -3.33
C TYR A 35 0.24 -10.90 -3.79
N TRP A 36 -0.56 -10.04 -4.43
CA TRP A 36 -1.90 -10.43 -4.90
C TRP A 36 -2.00 -10.38 -6.43
N SER A 37 -1.71 -9.21 -7.00
CA SER A 37 -1.82 -9.03 -8.44
C SER A 37 -0.97 -7.83 -8.85
N GLN A 38 -0.80 -7.64 -10.15
CA GLN A 38 -0.08 -6.47 -10.64
C GLN A 38 -0.79 -5.17 -10.26
N THR A 39 -2.12 -5.17 -10.29
CA THR A 39 -2.89 -3.98 -9.92
C THR A 39 -2.66 -3.62 -8.45
N THR A 40 -2.75 -4.61 -7.57
CA THR A 40 -2.50 -4.37 -6.14
C THR A 40 -1.06 -3.94 -5.91
N GLN A 41 -0.11 -4.53 -6.63
CA GLN A 41 1.29 -4.11 -6.51
C GLN A 41 1.47 -2.65 -6.94
N LYS A 42 0.77 -2.22 -7.98
CA LYS A 42 0.79 -0.81 -8.38
C LYS A 42 0.23 0.10 -7.30
N HIS A 43 -0.83 -0.34 -6.60
CA HIS A 43 -1.39 0.42 -5.49
C HIS A 43 -0.35 0.60 -4.39
N ILE A 44 0.33 -0.48 -4.01
CA ILE A 44 1.33 -0.44 -2.96
C ILE A 44 2.49 0.46 -3.35
N ASN A 45 2.99 0.33 -4.58
CA ASN A 45 4.08 1.17 -5.07
C ASN A 45 3.66 2.64 -5.09
N TYR A 46 2.43 2.91 -5.47
CA TYR A 46 1.92 4.27 -5.52
C TYR A 46 1.90 4.90 -4.12
N VAL A 47 1.43 4.15 -3.11
CA VAL A 47 1.40 4.65 -1.73
C VAL A 47 2.83 4.93 -1.24
N ALA A 48 3.75 4.00 -1.48
CA ALA A 48 5.13 4.19 -1.04
C ALA A 48 5.73 5.45 -1.67
N ASN A 49 5.51 5.64 -2.96
CA ASN A 49 6.05 6.79 -3.68
C ASN A 49 5.37 8.10 -3.23
N GLU A 50 4.06 8.08 -3.08
CA GLU A 50 3.28 9.27 -2.75
C GLU A 50 3.61 9.78 -1.34
N LEU A 51 3.82 8.86 -0.40
CA LEU A 51 4.11 9.21 0.98
C LEU A 51 5.62 9.23 1.29
N GLY A 52 6.45 8.96 0.30
CA GLY A 52 7.90 8.98 0.49
C GLY A 52 8.39 7.88 1.41
N LEU A 53 7.75 6.70 1.37
CA LEU A 53 8.08 5.59 2.24
C LEU A 53 8.98 4.59 1.53
N GLY A 54 9.89 3.96 2.29
CA GLY A 54 10.64 2.82 1.77
C GLY A 54 9.73 1.61 1.73
N LEU A 55 9.77 0.83 0.64
CA LEU A 55 8.94 -0.36 0.51
C LEU A 55 9.70 -1.59 0.98
N ILE A 56 9.11 -2.32 1.93
CA ILE A 56 9.67 -3.56 2.45
C ILE A 56 8.67 -4.68 2.19
N LYS A 57 9.13 -5.75 1.57
CA LYS A 57 8.30 -6.94 1.32
C LYS A 57 8.66 -8.00 2.33
N ILE A 58 7.62 -8.54 3.00
CA ILE A 58 7.87 -9.56 4.01
C ILE A 58 8.07 -10.95 3.43
N GLN A 59 7.83 -11.12 2.18
CA GLN A 59 8.05 -12.42 1.56
C GLN A 59 9.41 -12.51 0.97
#